data_816828e29e7ac25a1e242c39ef9122bc
#
_entry.id   816828e29e7ac25a1e242c39ef9122bc
#
_cell.length_a   1.000
_cell.length_b   1.000
_cell.length_c   1.000
_cell.angle_alpha   90.00
_cell.angle_beta   90.00
_cell.angle_gamma   90.00
#
_symmetry.space_group_name_H-M   'P 1'
#
loop_
_entity.id
_entity.type
_entity.pdbx_description
1 polymer ?
#
loop_
_entity_poly.entity_id
_entity_poly.type
_entity_poly.pdbx_seq_one_letter_code
_entity_poly.pdbx_strand_id
1 'polypeptide(L)'
;MVGPHKRKSMINITDLRGLVLKSTKIEEAVEFYENLWGLKNIDSWQGDSAFFEATGDEGFILGLVPDNQRGIETIRFALGSPEDVDTSFAELKASGQKLLDEPDRLPIPGEYYGFHLQDLDGTKIELSATSKTKKNNGEDPFAPQRLSHLVVNSPDNVALKDFYLNCLGLKLADWYKGDLFFFLRCNQQHHVLGVERSDNSSLNHVAFHVEDLDAMMRRIGVMSNAGHKPIWGPGRHGPGNNCFCYFEGPDGFVLEFTSELIEVADGEEW
;
A
#
# COMPACT_ATOMS: atom_id res chain seq x y z
N MET A 1 30.57 -27.06 -4.28
CA MET A 1 29.14 -27.42 -4.37
C MET A 1 28.41 -26.13 -4.68
N VAL A 2 27.89 -26.00 -5.89
CA VAL A 2 27.08 -24.85 -6.31
C VAL A 2 25.74 -25.03 -5.59
N GLY A 3 25.40 -24.09 -4.71
CA GLY A 3 24.10 -24.08 -4.01
C GLY A 3 22.97 -24.01 -5.03
N PRO A 4 21.75 -24.46 -4.68
CA PRO A 4 20.63 -24.43 -5.58
C PRO A 4 20.42 -22.97 -6.04
N HIS A 5 20.46 -22.74 -7.34
CA HIS A 5 20.04 -21.46 -7.93
C HIS A 5 18.62 -21.21 -7.44
N LYS A 6 18.44 -20.22 -6.55
CA LYS A 6 17.11 -19.74 -6.22
C LYS A 6 16.47 -19.29 -7.54
N ARG A 7 15.43 -19.98 -7.95
CA ARG A 7 14.63 -19.58 -9.12
C ARG A 7 14.12 -18.19 -8.83
N LYS A 8 14.44 -17.23 -9.71
CA LYS A 8 13.87 -15.88 -9.60
C LYS A 8 12.36 -16.03 -9.74
N SER A 9 11.58 -15.45 -8.83
CA SER A 9 10.13 -15.42 -8.93
C SER A 9 9.69 -14.89 -10.29
N MET A 10 8.71 -15.52 -10.91
CA MET A 10 8.09 -15.04 -12.16
C MET A 10 6.91 -14.09 -11.86
N ILE A 11 6.56 -13.90 -10.59
CA ILE A 11 5.48 -13.00 -10.19
C ILE A 11 5.88 -11.57 -10.53
N ASN A 12 5.04 -10.92 -11.30
CA ASN A 12 5.25 -9.57 -11.77
C ASN A 12 4.20 -8.64 -11.15
N ILE A 13 4.45 -8.25 -9.88
CA ILE A 13 3.68 -7.20 -9.23
C ILE A 13 3.99 -5.89 -9.94
N THR A 14 2.96 -5.20 -10.41
CA THR A 14 3.08 -3.95 -11.18
C THR A 14 2.88 -2.70 -10.34
N ASP A 15 2.10 -2.78 -9.25
CA ASP A 15 1.85 -1.64 -8.36
C ASP A 15 1.33 -2.05 -6.98
N LEU A 16 1.42 -1.13 -6.03
CA LEU A 16 0.67 -1.13 -4.77
C LEU A 16 -0.74 -0.58 -5.05
N ARG A 17 -1.71 -1.46 -5.11
CA ARG A 17 -3.09 -1.15 -5.48
C ARG A 17 -3.85 -0.43 -4.37
N GLY A 18 -3.70 -0.90 -3.14
CA GLY A 18 -4.48 -0.38 -2.02
C GLY A 18 -4.19 -1.06 -0.69
N LEU A 19 -4.90 -0.60 0.31
CA LEU A 19 -4.82 -1.09 1.69
C LEU A 19 -6.24 -1.22 2.27
N VAL A 20 -6.51 -2.32 2.95
CA VAL A 20 -7.73 -2.46 3.78
C VAL A 20 -7.29 -2.51 5.24
N LEU A 21 -7.88 -1.64 6.05
CA LEU A 21 -7.61 -1.50 7.47
C LEU A 21 -8.77 -1.99 8.31
N LYS A 22 -8.47 -2.56 9.46
CA LYS A 22 -9.40 -2.81 10.54
C LYS A 22 -9.58 -1.55 11.35
N SER A 23 -10.83 -1.11 11.49
CA SER A 23 -11.19 0.11 12.23
C SER A 23 -12.12 -0.21 13.37
N THR A 24 -11.86 0.43 14.51
CA THR A 24 -12.75 0.41 15.69
C THR A 24 -13.74 1.57 15.68
N LYS A 25 -13.61 2.50 14.71
CA LYS A 25 -14.34 3.79 14.64
C LYS A 25 -14.71 4.15 13.19
N ILE A 26 -15.39 3.24 12.50
CA ILE A 26 -15.67 3.40 11.05
C ILE A 26 -16.37 4.72 10.72
N GLU A 27 -17.39 5.13 11.49
CA GLU A 27 -18.14 6.37 11.22
C GLU A 27 -17.24 7.60 11.29
N GLU A 28 -16.44 7.73 12.36
CA GLU A 28 -15.45 8.81 12.52
C GLU A 28 -14.38 8.78 11.41
N ALA A 29 -13.95 7.57 11.02
CA ALA A 29 -12.98 7.39 9.96
C ALA A 29 -13.52 7.78 8.58
N VAL A 30 -14.77 7.46 8.27
CA VAL A 30 -15.43 7.89 7.02
C VAL A 30 -15.46 9.40 6.93
N GLU A 31 -15.95 10.09 7.97
CA GLU A 31 -15.96 11.56 8.01
C GLU A 31 -14.58 12.18 7.81
N PHE A 32 -13.57 11.60 8.45
CA PHE A 32 -12.19 12.08 8.32
C PHE A 32 -11.64 11.91 6.89
N TYR A 33 -11.75 10.71 6.32
CA TYR A 33 -11.17 10.43 5.00
C TYR A 33 -11.87 11.21 3.89
N GLU A 34 -13.17 11.44 3.97
CA GLU A 34 -13.91 12.24 3.00
C GLU A 34 -13.68 13.74 3.16
N ASN A 35 -13.92 14.27 4.36
CA ASN A 35 -13.98 15.73 4.55
C ASN A 35 -12.62 16.37 4.75
N LEU A 36 -11.63 15.62 5.26
CA LEU A 36 -10.32 16.17 5.61
C LEU A 36 -9.20 15.58 4.75
N TRP A 37 -9.17 14.25 4.60
CA TRP A 37 -8.09 13.59 3.85
C TRP A 37 -8.23 13.76 2.33
N GLY A 38 -9.45 13.96 1.84
CA GLY A 38 -9.76 14.23 0.43
C GLY A 38 -9.95 12.98 -0.42
N LEU A 39 -10.35 11.87 0.19
CA LEU A 39 -10.79 10.69 -0.53
C LEU A 39 -12.31 10.74 -0.74
N LYS A 40 -12.81 9.96 -1.69
CA LYS A 40 -14.23 9.86 -1.96
C LYS A 40 -14.75 8.48 -1.56
N ASN A 41 -15.75 8.45 -0.69
CA ASN A 41 -16.41 7.19 -0.30
C ASN A 41 -17.23 6.61 -1.46
N ILE A 42 -17.22 5.28 -1.57
CA ILE A 42 -17.99 4.54 -2.56
C ILE A 42 -19.34 4.15 -1.94
N ASP A 43 -20.32 5.04 -2.04
CA ASP A 43 -21.66 4.89 -1.47
C ASP A 43 -22.45 3.68 -1.98
N SER A 44 -22.04 3.12 -3.12
CA SER A 44 -22.73 1.97 -3.72
C SER A 44 -22.39 0.64 -3.07
N TRP A 45 -21.40 0.60 -2.17
CA TRP A 45 -21.06 -0.61 -1.44
C TRP A 45 -22.03 -0.85 -0.29
N GLN A 46 -22.59 -2.07 -0.22
CA GLN A 46 -23.52 -2.47 0.85
C GLN A 46 -22.78 -3.25 1.93
N GLY A 47 -22.96 -2.86 3.19
CA GLY A 47 -22.36 -3.53 4.34
C GLY A 47 -21.79 -2.52 5.35
N ASP A 48 -21.18 -3.04 6.40
CA ASP A 48 -20.60 -2.23 7.49
C ASP A 48 -19.18 -1.71 7.17
N SER A 49 -18.64 -2.03 5.98
CA SER A 49 -17.32 -1.62 5.51
C SER A 49 -17.43 -0.36 4.66
N ALA A 50 -16.39 0.47 4.67
CA ALA A 50 -16.27 1.65 3.81
C ALA A 50 -15.09 1.51 2.86
N PHE A 51 -15.24 1.99 1.62
CA PHE A 51 -14.21 1.96 0.59
C PHE A 51 -14.06 3.33 -0.05
N PHE A 52 -12.82 3.74 -0.29
CA PHE A 52 -12.52 5.08 -0.76
C PHE A 52 -11.72 5.07 -2.05
N GLU A 53 -12.19 5.88 -2.99
CA GLU A 53 -11.49 6.23 -4.21
C GLU A 53 -10.56 7.43 -3.97
N ALA A 54 -9.46 7.45 -4.72
CA ALA A 54 -8.66 8.64 -4.96
C ALA A 54 -9.00 9.26 -6.33
N THR A 55 -8.28 10.30 -6.74
CA THR A 55 -8.47 10.93 -8.06
C THR A 55 -7.82 10.14 -9.21
N GLY A 56 -6.95 9.16 -8.92
CA GLY A 56 -6.35 8.28 -9.92
C GLY A 56 -7.30 7.21 -10.47
N ASP A 57 -6.76 6.24 -11.15
CA ASP A 57 -7.48 5.25 -11.95
C ASP A 57 -7.84 3.95 -11.22
N GLU A 58 -7.36 3.75 -9.99
CA GLU A 58 -7.75 2.61 -9.16
C GLU A 58 -9.21 2.73 -8.70
N GLY A 59 -9.92 1.60 -8.69
CA GLY A 59 -11.32 1.55 -8.25
C GLY A 59 -11.51 1.93 -6.79
N PHE A 60 -10.56 1.56 -5.92
CA PHE A 60 -10.40 2.09 -4.57
C PHE A 60 -8.98 1.84 -4.06
N ILE A 61 -8.51 2.74 -3.20
CA ILE A 61 -7.16 2.67 -2.64
C ILE A 61 -7.15 2.39 -1.14
N LEU A 62 -8.24 2.70 -0.45
CA LEU A 62 -8.39 2.46 0.99
C LEU A 62 -9.73 1.79 1.26
N GLY A 63 -9.71 0.71 2.05
CA GLY A 63 -10.88 0.06 2.62
C GLY A 63 -10.82 0.11 4.14
N LEU A 64 -11.98 0.18 4.79
CA LEU A 64 -12.14 0.05 6.22
C LEU A 64 -13.13 -1.07 6.51
N VAL A 65 -12.75 -2.00 7.38
CA VAL A 65 -13.66 -3.04 7.88
C VAL A 65 -13.80 -2.92 9.39
N PRO A 66 -15.00 -3.12 9.95
CA PRO A 66 -15.19 -3.06 11.40
C PRO A 66 -14.46 -4.22 12.10
N ASP A 67 -13.71 -3.89 13.14
CA ASP A 67 -13.05 -4.87 14.00
C ASP A 67 -12.95 -4.33 15.43
N ASN A 68 -12.73 -5.20 16.39
CA ASN A 68 -12.49 -4.80 17.80
C ASN A 68 -11.07 -4.27 18.03
N GLN A 69 -10.18 -4.45 17.08
CA GLN A 69 -8.79 -4.01 17.13
C GLN A 69 -8.39 -3.40 15.79
N ARG A 70 -7.64 -2.28 15.87
CA ARG A 70 -7.03 -1.68 14.68
C ARG A 70 -5.94 -2.60 14.11
N GLY A 71 -5.73 -2.56 12.81
CA GLY A 71 -4.68 -3.34 12.16
C GLY A 71 -4.77 -3.31 10.64
N ILE A 72 -3.88 -4.03 10.00
CA ILE A 72 -3.98 -4.31 8.57
C ILE A 72 -4.93 -5.49 8.39
N GLU A 73 -5.95 -5.32 7.54
CA GLU A 73 -6.76 -6.43 7.07
C GLU A 73 -6.15 -7.03 5.80
N THR A 74 -5.81 -6.21 4.81
CA THR A 74 -5.24 -6.69 3.54
C THR A 74 -4.35 -5.64 2.90
N ILE A 75 -3.14 -6.03 2.47
CA ILE A 75 -2.31 -5.23 1.54
C ILE A 75 -2.61 -5.74 0.13
N ARG A 76 -2.91 -4.83 -0.80
CA ARG A 76 -3.36 -5.17 -2.15
C ARG A 76 -2.30 -4.79 -3.18
N PHE A 77 -1.85 -5.77 -3.96
CA PHE A 77 -0.93 -5.56 -5.08
C PHE A 77 -1.58 -5.88 -6.42
N ALA A 78 -1.19 -5.12 -7.44
CA ALA A 78 -1.64 -5.29 -8.80
C ALA A 78 -0.80 -6.31 -9.57
N LEU A 79 -1.47 -7.16 -10.33
CA LEU A 79 -0.91 -7.96 -11.40
C LEU A 79 -1.42 -7.45 -12.75
N GLY A 80 -0.68 -7.74 -13.83
CA GLY A 80 -0.95 -7.19 -15.15
C GLY A 80 -2.22 -7.74 -15.82
N SER A 81 -2.56 -9.00 -15.56
CA SER A 81 -3.69 -9.68 -16.21
C SER A 81 -4.26 -10.81 -15.35
N PRO A 82 -5.47 -11.32 -15.65
CA PRO A 82 -6.00 -12.53 -15.02
C PRO A 82 -5.09 -13.76 -15.23
N GLU A 83 -4.42 -13.87 -16.36
CA GLU A 83 -3.46 -14.95 -16.65
C GLU A 83 -2.24 -14.87 -15.72
N ASP A 84 -1.79 -13.64 -15.38
CA ASP A 84 -0.73 -13.45 -14.39
C ASP A 84 -1.19 -13.86 -12.99
N VAL A 85 -2.46 -13.67 -12.64
CA VAL A 85 -3.05 -14.16 -11.38
C VAL A 85 -2.96 -15.67 -11.30
N ASP A 86 -3.44 -16.39 -12.33
CA ASP A 86 -3.43 -17.86 -12.36
C ASP A 86 -2.00 -18.43 -12.33
N THR A 87 -1.09 -17.79 -13.06
CA THR A 87 0.32 -18.19 -13.10
C THR A 87 0.99 -17.98 -11.75
N SER A 88 0.77 -16.82 -11.13
CA SER A 88 1.29 -16.48 -9.79
C SER A 88 0.76 -17.43 -8.72
N PHE A 89 -0.53 -17.75 -8.76
CA PHE A 89 -1.13 -18.72 -7.86
C PHE A 89 -0.46 -20.09 -7.97
N ALA A 90 -0.29 -20.59 -9.20
CA ALA A 90 0.34 -21.90 -9.44
C ALA A 90 1.78 -21.94 -8.94
N GLU A 91 2.57 -20.86 -9.16
CA GLU A 91 3.94 -20.74 -8.69
C GLU A 91 4.03 -20.73 -7.16
N LEU A 92 3.20 -19.90 -6.49
CA LEU A 92 3.16 -19.80 -5.03
C LEU A 92 2.71 -21.11 -4.38
N LYS A 93 1.72 -21.79 -4.97
CA LYS A 93 1.26 -23.12 -4.53
C LYS A 93 2.36 -24.16 -4.65
N ALA A 94 3.08 -24.17 -5.77
CA ALA A 94 4.19 -25.09 -6.00
C ALA A 94 5.40 -24.84 -5.08
N SER A 95 5.61 -23.58 -4.65
CA SER A 95 6.67 -23.20 -3.71
C SER A 95 6.25 -23.36 -2.23
N GLY A 96 5.03 -23.83 -1.96
CA GLY A 96 4.55 -24.10 -0.61
C GLY A 96 4.19 -22.86 0.20
N GLN A 97 3.87 -21.75 -0.47
CA GLN A 97 3.42 -20.53 0.22
C GLN A 97 2.02 -20.73 0.82
N LYS A 98 1.72 -19.98 1.89
CA LYS A 98 0.44 -20.07 2.60
C LYS A 98 -0.64 -19.31 1.83
N LEU A 99 -1.31 -19.98 0.91
CA LEU A 99 -2.46 -19.48 0.19
C LEU A 99 -3.71 -19.58 1.08
N LEU A 100 -4.59 -18.58 1.01
CA LEU A 100 -5.81 -18.50 1.82
C LEU A 100 -7.06 -18.92 1.03
N ASP A 101 -7.04 -18.70 -0.27
CA ASP A 101 -8.12 -19.06 -1.21
C ASP A 101 -7.56 -19.35 -2.60
N GLU A 102 -8.42 -19.73 -3.53
CA GLU A 102 -8.11 -19.89 -4.95
C GLU A 102 -8.52 -18.64 -5.75
N PRO A 103 -7.93 -18.41 -6.95
CA PRO A 103 -8.30 -17.28 -7.79
C PRO A 103 -9.79 -17.26 -8.11
N ASP A 104 -10.45 -16.13 -7.81
CA ASP A 104 -11.87 -15.91 -8.09
C ASP A 104 -12.14 -14.39 -8.21
N ARG A 105 -13.38 -14.02 -8.56
CA ARG A 105 -13.85 -12.65 -8.45
C ARG A 105 -13.91 -12.24 -6.97
N LEU A 106 -13.20 -11.18 -6.65
CA LEU A 106 -13.12 -10.71 -5.26
C LEU A 106 -14.40 -9.97 -4.83
N PRO A 107 -14.92 -10.22 -3.61
CA PRO A 107 -16.13 -9.60 -3.08
C PRO A 107 -15.82 -8.20 -2.51
N ILE A 108 -15.27 -7.32 -3.34
CA ILE A 108 -14.90 -5.93 -3.03
C ILE A 108 -15.39 -5.01 -4.14
N PRO A 109 -15.51 -3.68 -3.93
CA PRO A 109 -15.92 -2.76 -4.97
C PRO A 109 -15.01 -2.83 -6.20
N GLY A 110 -15.61 -2.83 -7.39
CA GLY A 110 -14.90 -2.99 -8.66
C GLY A 110 -14.99 -4.41 -9.23
N GLU A 111 -14.22 -4.68 -10.25
CA GLU A 111 -14.16 -5.99 -10.91
C GLU A 111 -12.74 -6.54 -10.85
N TYR A 112 -12.39 -7.10 -9.71
CA TYR A 112 -11.09 -7.69 -9.47
C TYR A 112 -11.18 -9.21 -9.50
N TYR A 113 -10.23 -9.82 -10.19
CA TYR A 113 -9.95 -11.25 -10.16
C TYR A 113 -8.62 -11.46 -9.45
N GLY A 114 -8.59 -12.30 -8.43
CA GLY A 114 -7.42 -12.45 -7.60
C GLY A 114 -7.55 -13.52 -6.54
N PHE A 115 -6.56 -13.61 -5.70
CA PHE A 115 -6.49 -14.52 -4.56
C PHE A 115 -5.72 -13.88 -3.41
N HIS A 116 -5.78 -14.53 -2.25
CA HIS A 116 -5.07 -14.09 -1.06
C HIS A 116 -4.04 -15.12 -0.62
N LEU A 117 -2.95 -14.60 -0.08
CA LEU A 117 -1.93 -15.36 0.64
C LEU A 117 -1.58 -14.66 1.95
N GLN A 118 -0.79 -15.32 2.77
CA GLN A 118 -0.31 -14.75 4.02
C GLN A 118 1.20 -14.62 3.99
N ASP A 119 1.72 -13.46 4.40
CA ASP A 119 3.14 -13.26 4.58
C ASP A 119 3.66 -13.90 5.89
N LEU A 120 4.95 -13.71 6.19
CA LEU A 120 5.59 -14.32 7.35
C LEU A 120 5.12 -13.75 8.69
N ASP A 121 4.62 -12.53 8.69
CA ASP A 121 4.08 -11.85 9.88
C ASP A 121 2.58 -12.11 10.06
N GLY A 122 1.96 -12.86 9.16
CA GLY A 122 0.55 -13.17 9.20
C GLY A 122 -0.34 -12.14 8.50
N THR A 123 0.24 -11.14 7.83
CA THR A 123 -0.52 -10.15 7.07
C THR A 123 -1.14 -10.79 5.81
N LYS A 124 -2.40 -10.55 5.58
CA LYS A 124 -3.08 -10.97 4.36
C LYS A 124 -2.67 -10.09 3.17
N ILE A 125 -2.21 -10.71 2.11
CA ILE A 125 -1.81 -10.08 0.85
C ILE A 125 -2.80 -10.48 -0.22
N GLU A 126 -3.35 -9.52 -0.95
CA GLU A 126 -4.13 -9.73 -2.17
C GLU A 126 -3.23 -9.55 -3.40
N LEU A 127 -3.26 -10.53 -4.29
CA LEU A 127 -2.70 -10.41 -5.64
C LEU A 127 -3.87 -10.45 -6.62
N SER A 128 -4.11 -9.35 -7.34
CA SER A 128 -5.28 -9.22 -8.19
C SER A 128 -5.02 -8.45 -9.48
N ALA A 129 -5.83 -8.73 -10.49
CA ALA A 129 -5.90 -7.99 -11.74
C ALA A 129 -7.31 -7.44 -11.97
N THR A 130 -7.41 -6.36 -12.75
CA THR A 130 -8.68 -5.83 -13.22
C THR A 130 -8.55 -5.39 -14.68
N SER A 131 -9.60 -5.59 -15.45
CA SER A 131 -9.72 -5.05 -16.81
C SER A 131 -10.35 -3.65 -16.83
N LYS A 132 -10.84 -3.17 -15.69
CA LYS A 132 -11.50 -1.87 -15.57
C LYS A 132 -10.57 -0.89 -14.88
N THR A 133 -10.21 0.16 -15.62
CA THR A 133 -9.64 1.38 -15.06
C THR A 133 -10.76 2.40 -14.87
N LYS A 134 -10.73 3.09 -13.75
CA LYS A 134 -11.60 4.24 -13.52
C LYS A 134 -11.11 5.40 -14.39
N LYS A 135 -12.02 6.14 -15.00
CA LYS A 135 -11.64 7.43 -15.58
C LYS A 135 -11.43 8.42 -14.45
N ASN A 136 -10.28 9.07 -14.44
CA ASN A 136 -10.02 10.16 -13.51
C ASN A 136 -11.11 11.24 -13.68
N ASN A 137 -11.95 11.41 -12.65
CA ASN A 137 -13.00 12.41 -12.59
C ASN A 137 -12.70 13.41 -11.47
N GLY A 138 -11.41 13.61 -11.13
CA GLY A 138 -11.00 14.41 -9.99
C GLY A 138 -11.49 15.85 -10.08
N GLU A 139 -12.45 16.19 -9.22
CA GLU A 139 -12.94 17.57 -9.03
C GLU A 139 -11.94 18.40 -8.22
N ASP A 140 -11.17 17.77 -7.32
CA ASP A 140 -10.14 18.40 -6.49
C ASP A 140 -8.73 18.03 -7.01
N PRO A 141 -8.02 18.96 -7.67
CA PRO A 141 -6.68 18.72 -8.19
C PRO A 141 -5.61 18.53 -7.10
N PHE A 142 -5.94 18.84 -5.85
CA PHE A 142 -5.02 18.72 -4.71
C PHE A 142 -5.27 17.46 -3.87
N ALA A 143 -6.32 16.71 -4.18
CA ALA A 143 -6.65 15.47 -3.49
C ALA A 143 -5.63 14.35 -3.78
N PRO A 144 -5.52 13.34 -2.90
CA PRO A 144 -4.71 12.16 -3.16
C PRO A 144 -5.09 11.47 -4.47
N GLN A 145 -4.08 11.00 -5.21
CA GLN A 145 -4.26 10.32 -6.49
C GLN A 145 -4.20 8.80 -6.36
N ARG A 146 -3.36 8.30 -5.45
CA ARG A 146 -3.11 6.87 -5.21
C ARG A 146 -2.39 6.66 -3.88
N LEU A 147 -2.24 5.42 -3.45
CA LEU A 147 -1.21 5.11 -2.47
C LEU A 147 0.17 5.26 -3.12
N SER A 148 1.08 5.91 -2.42
CA SER A 148 2.49 5.94 -2.81
C SER A 148 3.20 4.70 -2.29
N HIS A 149 3.15 4.52 -0.97
CA HIS A 149 3.77 3.40 -0.28
C HIS A 149 3.09 3.14 1.06
N LEU A 150 3.41 2.01 1.64
CA LEU A 150 3.14 1.73 3.04
C LEU A 150 4.41 1.18 3.71
N VAL A 151 4.49 1.36 5.02
CA VAL A 151 5.57 0.80 5.83
C VAL A 151 4.98 -0.11 6.89
N VAL A 152 5.52 -1.31 6.97
CA VAL A 152 5.17 -2.28 7.99
C VAL A 152 6.33 -2.46 8.99
N ASN A 153 5.98 -2.62 10.24
CA ASN A 153 6.87 -3.04 11.30
C ASN A 153 6.93 -4.57 11.35
N SER A 154 8.11 -5.13 11.56
CA SER A 154 8.30 -6.58 11.67
C SER A 154 9.36 -6.93 12.70
N PRO A 155 9.15 -7.96 13.55
CA PRO A 155 10.16 -8.46 14.46
C PRO A 155 11.30 -9.20 13.74
N ASP A 156 11.04 -9.76 12.57
CA ASP A 156 12.05 -10.33 11.66
C ASP A 156 11.95 -9.67 10.26
N ASN A 157 12.28 -8.39 10.24
CA ASN A 157 12.21 -7.59 9.00
C ASN A 157 13.15 -8.12 7.90
N VAL A 158 14.22 -8.84 8.24
CA VAL A 158 15.12 -9.47 7.27
C VAL A 158 14.41 -10.62 6.55
N ALA A 159 13.78 -11.52 7.31
CA ALA A 159 13.03 -12.63 6.73
C ALA A 159 11.82 -12.12 5.93
N LEU A 160 11.10 -11.12 6.45
CA LEU A 160 9.95 -10.52 5.75
C LEU A 160 10.37 -9.85 4.44
N LYS A 161 11.45 -9.05 4.44
CA LYS A 161 12.06 -8.51 3.21
C LYS A 161 12.39 -9.63 2.20
N ASP A 162 13.06 -10.69 2.66
CA ASP A 162 13.44 -11.82 1.79
C ASP A 162 12.22 -12.53 1.19
N PHE A 163 11.11 -12.62 1.92
CA PHE A 163 9.84 -13.10 1.41
C PHE A 163 9.34 -12.22 0.24
N TYR A 164 9.24 -10.91 0.43
CA TYR A 164 8.79 -10.00 -0.63
C TYR A 164 9.71 -10.02 -1.86
N LEU A 165 11.03 -10.13 -1.68
CA LEU A 165 11.98 -10.21 -2.79
C LEU A 165 11.93 -11.54 -3.53
N ASN A 166 11.94 -12.66 -2.80
CA ASN A 166 12.14 -13.99 -3.39
C ASN A 166 10.83 -14.67 -3.78
N CYS A 167 9.72 -14.41 -3.07
CA CYS A 167 8.42 -15.04 -3.33
C CYS A 167 7.53 -14.13 -4.18
N LEU A 168 7.53 -12.81 -3.92
CA LEU A 168 6.63 -11.88 -4.60
C LEU A 168 7.32 -11.06 -5.71
N GLY A 169 8.64 -11.19 -5.87
CA GLY A 169 9.38 -10.58 -6.98
C GLY A 169 9.65 -9.08 -6.85
N LEU A 170 9.43 -8.47 -5.67
CA LEU A 170 9.82 -7.10 -5.43
C LEU A 170 11.34 -6.96 -5.53
N LYS A 171 11.83 -5.74 -5.69
CA LYS A 171 13.25 -5.41 -5.78
C LYS A 171 13.64 -4.54 -4.57
N LEU A 172 14.84 -4.77 -4.02
CA LEU A 172 15.42 -3.87 -3.01
C LEU A 172 15.86 -2.58 -3.71
N ALA A 173 15.40 -1.44 -3.21
CA ALA A 173 15.81 -0.12 -3.68
C ALA A 173 16.87 0.49 -2.77
N ASP A 174 16.64 0.48 -1.44
CA ASP A 174 17.53 1.11 -0.47
C ASP A 174 17.39 0.44 0.90
N TRP A 175 18.32 0.70 1.82
CA TRP A 175 18.24 0.20 3.21
C TRP A 175 19.05 1.04 4.18
N TYR A 176 18.65 1.06 5.45
CA TYR A 176 19.49 1.60 6.52
C TYR A 176 20.45 0.56 7.08
N LYS A 177 21.69 1.00 7.39
CA LYS A 177 22.71 0.15 7.99
C LYS A 177 22.20 -0.55 9.26
N GLY A 178 22.65 -1.80 9.45
CA GLY A 178 22.24 -2.62 10.58
C GLY A 178 20.86 -3.24 10.41
N ASP A 179 20.40 -3.35 9.18
CA ASP A 179 19.12 -3.99 8.82
C ASP A 179 17.92 -3.37 9.56
N LEU A 180 17.97 -2.06 9.79
CA LEU A 180 16.91 -1.37 10.53
C LEU A 180 15.67 -1.14 9.67
N PHE A 181 15.87 -0.87 8.37
CA PHE A 181 14.80 -0.54 7.44
C PHE A 181 15.18 -0.94 6.01
N PHE A 182 14.23 -1.50 5.25
CA PHE A 182 14.38 -1.86 3.85
C PHE A 182 13.29 -1.17 3.01
N PHE A 183 13.68 -0.63 1.85
CA PHE A 183 12.80 -0.01 0.87
C PHE A 183 12.67 -0.92 -0.35
N LEU A 184 11.44 -1.36 -0.63
CA LEU A 184 11.15 -2.32 -1.69
C LEU A 184 10.28 -1.69 -2.78
N ARG A 185 10.58 -2.02 -4.05
CA ARG A 185 9.85 -1.53 -5.22
C ARG A 185 9.35 -2.66 -6.11
N CYS A 186 8.25 -2.43 -6.82
CA CYS A 186 7.75 -3.31 -7.89
C CYS A 186 7.71 -2.62 -9.26
N ASN A 187 7.77 -1.30 -9.29
CA ASN A 187 7.75 -0.46 -10.48
C ASN A 187 8.92 0.55 -10.45
N GLN A 188 8.81 1.65 -11.18
CA GLN A 188 9.85 2.70 -11.25
C GLN A 188 9.92 3.58 -9.99
N GLN A 189 8.90 3.58 -9.15
CA GLN A 189 8.97 4.34 -7.88
C GLN A 189 10.08 3.76 -7.01
N HIS A 190 10.80 4.65 -6.29
CA HIS A 190 11.88 4.24 -5.40
C HIS A 190 11.41 3.15 -4.42
N HIS A 191 10.21 3.28 -3.88
CA HIS A 191 9.61 2.23 -3.05
C HIS A 191 8.09 2.30 -3.05
N VAL A 192 7.48 1.15 -2.86
CA VAL A 192 6.04 0.98 -2.61
C VAL A 192 5.80 0.31 -1.25
N LEU A 193 6.82 -0.36 -0.70
CA LEU A 193 6.76 -1.04 0.58
C LEU A 193 8.05 -0.78 1.37
N GLY A 194 7.91 -0.29 2.59
CA GLY A 194 8.97 -0.25 3.59
C GLY A 194 8.79 -1.36 4.63
N VAL A 195 9.90 -1.95 5.08
CA VAL A 195 9.91 -2.98 6.13
C VAL A 195 10.86 -2.55 7.23
N GLU A 196 10.32 -2.14 8.37
CA GLU A 196 11.07 -1.62 9.50
C GLU A 196 11.19 -2.66 10.61
N ARG A 197 12.36 -2.70 11.26
CA ARG A 197 12.57 -3.54 12.46
C ARG A 197 11.81 -2.97 13.65
N SER A 198 11.00 -3.81 14.29
CA SER A 198 10.24 -3.46 15.49
C SER A 198 10.05 -4.69 16.38
N ASP A 199 9.54 -4.49 17.59
CA ASP A 199 9.25 -5.61 18.51
C ASP A 199 7.94 -6.35 18.14
N ASN A 200 7.12 -5.80 17.24
CA ASN A 200 5.85 -6.38 16.82
C ASN A 200 5.53 -6.07 15.35
N SER A 201 4.64 -6.89 14.79
CA SER A 201 4.11 -6.68 13.45
C SER A 201 2.95 -5.70 13.50
N SER A 202 3.02 -4.61 12.74
CA SER A 202 1.99 -3.57 12.67
C SER A 202 2.15 -2.68 11.43
N LEU A 203 1.13 -1.87 11.13
CA LEU A 203 1.30 -0.76 10.20
C LEU A 203 2.10 0.34 10.89
N ASN A 204 3.22 0.75 10.30
CA ASN A 204 3.97 1.92 10.71
C ASN A 204 3.27 3.18 10.18
N HIS A 205 3.14 3.30 8.86
CA HIS A 205 2.36 4.35 8.21
C HIS A 205 1.91 3.95 6.81
N VAL A 206 0.98 4.73 6.27
CA VAL A 206 0.56 4.67 4.87
C VAL A 206 0.66 6.05 4.23
N ALA A 207 1.26 6.11 3.04
CA ALA A 207 1.52 7.34 2.31
C ALA A 207 0.61 7.48 1.09
N PHE A 208 -0.01 8.64 0.99
CA PHE A 208 -0.92 9.03 -0.08
C PHE A 208 -0.22 10.04 -0.99
N HIS A 209 -0.09 9.67 -2.26
CA HIS A 209 0.52 10.52 -3.26
C HIS A 209 -0.41 11.67 -3.65
N VAL A 210 0.10 12.88 -3.59
CA VAL A 210 -0.50 14.09 -4.18
C VAL A 210 0.39 14.61 -5.31
N GLU A 211 -0.16 15.39 -6.22
CA GLU A 211 0.47 15.78 -7.48
C GLU A 211 1.88 16.36 -7.30
N ASP A 212 2.01 17.34 -6.41
CA ASP A 212 3.25 18.07 -6.19
C ASP A 212 3.33 18.67 -4.77
N LEU A 213 4.38 19.43 -4.53
CA LEU A 213 4.58 20.14 -3.25
C LEU A 213 3.48 21.18 -2.98
N ASP A 214 2.93 21.87 -4.00
CA ASP A 214 1.84 22.85 -3.81
C ASP A 214 0.58 22.14 -3.34
N ALA A 215 0.21 21.03 -3.97
CA ALA A 215 -0.91 20.19 -3.56
C ALA A 215 -0.73 19.69 -2.12
N MET A 216 0.47 19.20 -1.77
CA MET A 216 0.79 18.77 -0.41
C MET A 216 0.62 19.89 0.61
N MET A 217 1.13 21.10 0.33
CA MET A 217 0.99 22.24 1.24
C MET A 217 -0.46 22.69 1.42
N ARG A 218 -1.30 22.57 0.37
CA ARG A 218 -2.73 22.86 0.46
C ARG A 218 -3.44 21.83 1.33
N ARG A 219 -3.14 20.53 1.18
CA ARG A 219 -3.69 19.47 2.05
C ARG A 219 -3.27 19.65 3.50
N ILE A 220 -2.02 20.01 3.77
CA ILE A 220 -1.54 20.39 5.11
C ILE A 220 -2.36 21.57 5.67
N GLY A 221 -2.65 22.58 4.82
CA GLY A 221 -3.49 23.71 5.21
C GLY A 221 -4.92 23.30 5.59
N VAL A 222 -5.55 22.39 4.84
CA VAL A 222 -6.87 21.82 5.17
C VAL A 222 -6.84 21.15 6.54
N MET A 223 -5.88 20.26 6.77
CA MET A 223 -5.72 19.54 8.04
C MET A 223 -5.49 20.51 9.21
N SER A 224 -4.59 21.48 9.02
CA SER A 224 -4.26 22.46 10.05
C SER A 224 -5.45 23.38 10.42
N ASN A 225 -6.22 23.81 9.42
CA ASN A 225 -7.42 24.62 9.63
C ASN A 225 -8.54 23.85 10.38
N ALA A 226 -8.59 22.52 10.20
CA ALA A 226 -9.46 21.64 10.94
C ALA A 226 -8.94 21.28 12.35
N GLY A 227 -7.78 21.82 12.75
CA GLY A 227 -7.18 21.60 14.07
C GLY A 227 -6.23 20.40 14.17
N HIS A 228 -6.00 19.65 13.09
CA HIS A 228 -5.03 18.57 13.04
C HIS A 228 -3.61 19.12 12.85
N LYS A 229 -2.72 18.78 13.76
CA LYS A 229 -1.31 19.19 13.68
C LYS A 229 -0.47 18.08 13.05
N PRO A 230 0.54 18.44 12.21
CA PRO A 230 1.52 17.45 11.80
C PRO A 230 2.21 16.81 13.00
N ILE A 231 2.35 15.50 12.98
CA ILE A 231 3.18 14.78 13.96
C ILE A 231 4.65 14.78 13.54
N TRP A 232 4.92 14.89 12.23
CA TRP A 232 6.24 15.10 11.66
C TRP A 232 6.16 15.76 10.29
N GLY A 233 7.08 16.66 10.00
CA GLY A 233 7.12 17.44 8.75
C GLY A 233 6.37 18.80 8.85
N PRO A 234 6.13 19.49 7.69
CA PRO A 234 6.58 19.08 6.37
C PRO A 234 8.11 19.02 6.24
N GLY A 235 8.59 18.12 5.41
CA GLY A 235 10.02 17.91 5.18
C GLY A 235 10.31 17.17 3.87
N ARG A 236 11.59 16.81 3.68
CA ARG A 236 12.04 15.99 2.57
C ARG A 236 12.90 14.83 3.10
N HIS A 237 12.54 13.60 2.69
CA HIS A 237 13.30 12.42 3.06
C HIS A 237 14.65 12.33 2.35
N GLY A 238 15.62 11.64 2.96
CA GLY A 238 16.86 11.23 2.30
C GLY A 238 16.58 10.11 1.30
N PRO A 239 16.18 8.90 1.75
CA PRO A 239 15.76 7.82 0.88
C PRO A 239 14.53 8.22 0.07
N GLY A 240 14.57 7.97 -1.25
CA GLY A 240 13.47 8.30 -2.15
C GLY A 240 13.25 9.80 -2.41
N ASN A 241 13.92 10.70 -1.66
CA ASN A 241 13.89 12.17 -1.83
C ASN A 241 12.49 12.82 -1.89
N ASN A 242 11.44 12.11 -1.43
CA ASN A 242 10.07 12.62 -1.45
C ASN A 242 9.83 13.71 -0.39
N CYS A 243 8.98 14.67 -0.72
CA CYS A 243 8.38 15.56 0.25
C CYS A 243 7.35 14.78 1.10
N PHE A 244 7.26 15.10 2.39
CA PHE A 244 6.38 14.40 3.30
C PHE A 244 5.75 15.29 4.36
N CYS A 245 4.60 14.89 4.86
CA CYS A 245 3.99 15.41 6.07
C CYS A 245 3.07 14.37 6.70
N TYR A 246 3.32 14.06 7.98
CA TYR A 246 2.60 13.00 8.71
C TYR A 246 1.55 13.59 9.63
N PHE A 247 0.41 12.90 9.69
CA PHE A 247 -0.71 13.19 10.59
C PHE A 247 -1.18 11.93 11.30
N GLU A 248 -1.76 12.08 12.48
CA GLU A 248 -2.51 11.01 13.11
C GLU A 248 -3.93 11.01 12.53
N GLY A 249 -4.32 9.87 11.97
CA GLY A 249 -5.67 9.61 11.48
C GLY A 249 -6.54 8.89 12.52
N PRO A 250 -7.77 8.54 12.14
CA PRO A 250 -8.65 7.71 12.94
C PRO A 250 -7.97 6.40 13.36
N ASP A 251 -8.38 5.84 14.49
CA ASP A 251 -7.75 4.66 15.10
C ASP A 251 -6.26 4.83 15.44
N GLY A 252 -5.70 6.05 15.34
CA GLY A 252 -4.29 6.34 15.60
C GLY A 252 -3.35 5.78 14.53
N PHE A 253 -3.82 5.55 13.31
CA PHE A 253 -2.95 5.26 12.18
C PHE A 253 -2.16 6.50 11.78
N VAL A 254 -0.90 6.29 11.45
CA VAL A 254 -0.04 7.36 10.92
C VAL A 254 -0.24 7.43 9.40
N LEU A 255 -0.66 8.60 8.93
CA LEU A 255 -0.97 8.89 7.54
C LEU A 255 -0.01 9.94 7.01
N GLU A 256 0.50 9.74 5.80
CA GLU A 256 1.44 10.64 5.15
C GLU A 256 0.83 11.23 3.86
N PHE A 257 0.88 12.54 3.69
CA PHE A 257 0.85 13.13 2.36
C PHE A 257 2.27 13.15 1.81
N THR A 258 2.45 12.67 0.57
CA THR A 258 3.76 12.62 -0.07
C THR A 258 3.70 13.04 -1.54
N SER A 259 4.80 13.63 -2.02
CA SER A 259 4.99 14.01 -3.42
C SER A 259 6.45 13.87 -3.83
N GLU A 260 6.73 13.94 -5.12
CA GLU A 260 8.09 13.99 -5.68
C GLU A 260 8.98 12.78 -5.29
N LEU A 261 8.37 11.59 -5.09
CA LEU A 261 9.15 10.37 -4.88
C LEU A 261 9.97 10.06 -6.15
N ILE A 262 11.27 9.80 -5.98
CA ILE A 262 12.18 9.52 -7.10
C ILE A 262 11.72 8.28 -7.86
N GLU A 263 11.83 8.36 -9.17
CA GLU A 263 11.71 7.22 -10.08
C GLU A 263 13.09 6.64 -10.40
N VAL A 264 13.22 5.33 -10.32
CA VAL A 264 14.42 4.54 -10.64
C VAL A 264 14.18 3.85 -11.97
N ALA A 265 14.96 4.21 -12.99
CA ALA A 265 14.81 3.61 -14.31
C ALA A 265 15.07 2.09 -14.27
N ASP A 266 14.47 1.36 -15.22
CA ASP A 266 14.69 -0.08 -15.32
C ASP A 266 16.16 -0.39 -15.66
N GLY A 267 16.78 -1.21 -14.81
CA GLY A 267 18.20 -1.58 -14.94
C GLY A 267 19.17 -0.65 -14.21
N GLU A 268 18.72 0.41 -13.60
CA GLU A 268 19.53 1.22 -12.67
C GLU A 268 19.50 0.60 -11.27
N GLU A 269 20.67 0.52 -10.66
CA GLU A 269 20.84 0.28 -9.22
C GLU A 269 20.82 1.65 -8.52
N TRP A 270 20.02 1.77 -7.51
CA TRP A 270 19.94 2.98 -6.68
C TRP A 270 20.87 2.84 -5.47
#